data_9108f2cd06b1aba04d9f857c2deb72c6
#
_entry.id   9108f2cd06b1aba04d9f857c2deb72c6
#
_cell.length_a   1.000
_cell.length_b   1.000
_cell.length_c   1.000
_cell.angle_alpha   90.00
_cell.angle_beta   90.00
_cell.angle_gamma   90.00
#
_symmetry.space_group_name_H-M   'P 1'
#
loop_
_entity.id
_entity.type
_entity.pdbx_description
1 polymer ?
#
loop_
_entity_poly.entity_id
_entity_poly.type
_entity_poly.pdbx_seq_one_letter_code
_entity_poly.pdbx_strand_id
1 'polypeptide(L)'
;MQRLTENTIEDIVNRSVNHKNMNNHKDLNINNKYKVLFVCLGNICRSPAAHHIFESLVEEYRAEGRLVTASGEEVEFVIDSAGTYGGHAGDMPDSRMRAAGARRGYTFTHRSRKVRSDDFEDFDLILAMDDENYERLSRLAPTIEGVERVERMIDYIPDTRYTYVPDPYYEGHEGFELVLDMLEKGCRNLLDKLLAEPVGLAE
;
A
#
# COMPACT_ATOMS: atom_id res chain seq x y z
N MET A 1 25.14 -2.64 14.10
CA MET A 1 24.08 -2.07 13.27
C MET A 1 24.61 -0.78 12.64
N GLN A 2 25.04 -0.81 11.39
CA GLN A 2 25.49 0.38 10.68
C GLN A 2 24.25 1.10 10.13
N ARG A 3 24.07 2.37 10.52
CA ARG A 3 23.05 3.23 9.90
C ARG A 3 23.46 3.48 8.45
N LEU A 4 22.51 3.32 7.53
CA LEU A 4 22.70 3.70 6.12
C LEU A 4 23.02 5.19 6.04
N THR A 5 24.03 5.55 5.25
CA THR A 5 24.38 6.96 5.01
C THR A 5 23.40 7.57 4.02
N GLU A 6 23.20 8.90 4.06
CA GLU A 6 22.29 9.61 3.15
C GLU A 6 22.60 9.33 1.66
N ASN A 7 23.91 9.26 1.30
CA ASN A 7 24.34 8.91 -0.06
C ASN A 7 23.92 7.49 -0.49
N THR A 8 23.87 6.55 0.44
CA THR A 8 23.45 5.16 0.15
C THR A 8 21.95 5.11 -0.14
N ILE A 9 21.15 5.93 0.56
CA ILE A 9 19.71 6.03 0.36
C ILE A 9 19.38 6.70 -0.97
N GLU A 10 20.07 7.79 -1.34
CA GLU A 10 19.93 8.45 -2.64
C GLU A 10 20.30 7.53 -3.81
N ASP A 11 21.37 6.76 -3.69
CA ASP A 11 21.78 5.79 -4.70
C ASP A 11 20.76 4.65 -4.87
N ILE A 12 20.15 4.19 -3.79
CA ILE A 12 19.10 3.14 -3.80
C ILE A 12 17.82 3.70 -4.43
N VAL A 13 17.39 4.90 -4.03
CA VAL A 13 16.22 5.58 -4.60
C VAL A 13 16.40 5.81 -6.09
N ASN A 14 17.59 6.28 -6.54
CA ASN A 14 17.89 6.50 -7.95
C ASN A 14 18.00 5.17 -8.74
N ARG A 15 18.47 4.09 -8.15
CA ARG A 15 18.46 2.76 -8.76
C ARG A 15 17.06 2.21 -8.91
N SER A 16 16.18 2.39 -7.92
CA SER A 16 14.76 1.95 -7.98
C SER A 16 13.98 2.68 -9.08
N VAL A 17 14.31 3.96 -9.35
CA VAL A 17 13.70 4.72 -10.45
C VAL A 17 14.15 4.21 -11.83
N ASN A 18 15.38 3.67 -11.94
CA ASN A 18 15.95 3.19 -13.21
C ASN A 18 15.72 1.68 -13.49
N HIS A 19 15.26 0.90 -12.51
CA HIS A 19 15.02 -0.55 -12.66
C HIS A 19 13.52 -0.87 -12.75
N LYS A 20 12.87 -0.38 -13.81
CA LYS A 20 11.48 -0.75 -14.19
C LYS A 20 11.32 -2.21 -14.66
N ASN A 21 12.26 -3.09 -14.38
CA ASN A 21 12.18 -4.49 -14.79
C ASN A 21 13.04 -5.37 -13.88
N MET A 22 12.55 -5.63 -12.67
CA MET A 22 12.95 -6.87 -11.97
C MET A 22 11.84 -7.23 -10.98
N ASN A 23 11.16 -8.33 -11.27
CA ASN A 23 10.26 -9.06 -10.39
C ASN A 23 11.01 -9.45 -9.11
N ASN A 24 10.86 -8.67 -8.05
CA ASN A 24 11.45 -8.94 -6.76
C ASN A 24 10.41 -8.93 -5.64
N HIS A 25 9.25 -9.54 -5.88
CA HIS A 25 8.46 -10.05 -4.76
C HIS A 25 9.04 -11.42 -4.41
N LYS A 26 10.25 -11.39 -3.83
CA LYS A 26 10.90 -12.60 -3.33
C LYS A 26 10.18 -13.08 -2.10
N ASP A 27 9.75 -14.32 -2.21
CA ASP A 27 9.31 -15.19 -1.12
C ASP A 27 7.97 -14.80 -0.50
N LEU A 28 6.87 -15.16 -1.20
CA LEU A 28 5.64 -15.47 -0.49
C LEU A 28 6.00 -16.38 0.68
N ASN A 29 5.66 -15.89 1.85
CA ASN A 29 5.77 -16.66 3.07
C ASN A 29 5.28 -18.09 2.77
N ILE A 30 5.99 -19.10 3.23
CA ILE A 30 5.76 -20.55 3.05
C ILE A 30 4.27 -20.98 3.19
N ASN A 31 3.40 -20.06 3.58
CA ASN A 31 1.97 -20.26 3.88
C ASN A 31 1.02 -19.52 2.92
N ASN A 32 1.41 -19.08 1.73
CA ASN A 32 0.56 -18.34 0.77
C ASN A 32 -0.17 -17.12 1.41
N LYS A 33 0.55 -16.36 2.24
CA LYS A 33 0.01 -15.24 2.98
C LYS A 33 0.74 -13.95 2.62
N TYR A 34 0.03 -12.98 2.05
CA TYR A 34 0.53 -11.63 1.78
C TYR A 34 0.16 -10.66 2.89
N LYS A 35 1.13 -9.85 3.30
CA LYS A 35 0.93 -8.78 4.27
C LYS A 35 1.17 -7.43 3.59
N VAL A 36 0.12 -6.63 3.45
CA VAL A 36 0.12 -5.35 2.73
C VAL A 36 -0.16 -4.20 3.68
N LEU A 37 0.70 -3.19 3.68
CA LEU A 37 0.55 -1.97 4.47
C LEU A 37 0.38 -0.75 3.55
N PHE A 38 -0.74 -0.05 3.67
CA PHE A 38 -0.97 1.21 2.97
C PHE A 38 -0.53 2.39 3.85
N VAL A 39 0.26 3.32 3.30
CA VAL A 39 0.83 4.44 4.07
C VAL A 39 0.59 5.77 3.38
N CYS A 40 0.03 6.73 4.13
CA CYS A 40 -0.06 8.13 3.73
C CYS A 40 0.54 9.05 4.82
N LEU A 41 0.27 10.34 4.79
CA LEU A 41 0.77 11.27 5.82
C LEU A 41 0.10 11.00 7.17
N GLY A 42 -1.21 11.21 7.28
CA GLY A 42 -1.94 11.23 8.55
C GLY A 42 -2.69 9.96 8.92
N ASN A 43 -2.80 8.99 8.01
CA ASN A 43 -3.61 7.76 8.15
C ASN A 43 -5.09 8.05 8.48
N ILE A 44 -5.65 9.10 7.88
CA ILE A 44 -7.06 9.49 8.07
C ILE A 44 -7.85 9.63 6.76
N CYS A 45 -7.19 9.71 5.59
CA CYS A 45 -7.87 9.80 4.29
C CYS A 45 -7.46 8.66 3.36
N ARG A 46 -6.30 8.78 2.69
CA ARG A 46 -5.86 7.90 1.59
C ARG A 46 -5.61 6.46 2.03
N SER A 47 -4.73 6.25 3.00
CA SER A 47 -4.33 4.89 3.40
C SER A 47 -5.44 4.10 4.08
N PRO A 48 -6.31 4.65 4.97
CA PRO A 48 -7.43 3.87 5.50
C PRO A 48 -8.49 3.57 4.44
N ALA A 49 -8.67 4.45 3.43
CA ALA A 49 -9.55 4.15 2.30
C ALA A 49 -9.00 3.00 1.44
N ALA A 50 -7.70 3.04 1.08
CA ALA A 50 -7.06 1.95 0.35
C ALA A 50 -7.14 0.61 1.09
N HIS A 51 -6.89 0.60 2.40
CA HIS A 51 -7.01 -0.56 3.27
C HIS A 51 -8.39 -1.22 3.12
N HIS A 52 -9.46 -0.49 3.38
CA HIS A 52 -10.82 -1.07 3.34
C HIS A 52 -11.32 -1.38 1.93
N ILE A 53 -10.90 -0.63 0.91
CA ILE A 53 -11.17 -0.96 -0.50
C ILE A 53 -10.50 -2.29 -0.85
N PHE A 54 -9.25 -2.47 -0.47
CA PHE A 54 -8.51 -3.70 -0.74
C PHE A 54 -9.09 -4.90 0.02
N GLU A 55 -9.48 -4.73 1.29
CA GLU A 55 -10.22 -5.75 2.05
C GLU A 55 -11.51 -6.16 1.34
N SER A 56 -12.29 -5.20 0.87
CA SER A 56 -13.55 -5.47 0.16
C SER A 56 -13.30 -6.25 -1.13
N LEU A 57 -12.24 -5.93 -1.87
CA LEU A 57 -11.86 -6.68 -3.08
C LEU A 57 -11.39 -8.10 -2.77
N VAL A 58 -10.63 -8.29 -1.71
CA VAL A 58 -10.19 -9.62 -1.26
C VAL A 58 -11.40 -10.49 -0.91
N GLU A 59 -12.40 -9.93 -0.22
CA GLU A 59 -13.64 -10.66 0.10
C GLU A 59 -14.47 -10.96 -1.15
N GLU A 60 -14.57 -10.01 -2.11
CA GLU A 60 -15.23 -10.21 -3.40
C GLU A 60 -14.57 -11.38 -4.16
N TYR A 61 -13.23 -11.36 -4.30
CA TYR A 61 -12.48 -12.42 -5.00
C TYR A 61 -12.58 -13.77 -4.31
N ARG A 62 -12.60 -13.77 -2.96
CA ARG A 62 -12.82 -15.00 -2.17
C ARG A 62 -14.20 -15.59 -2.44
N ALA A 63 -15.25 -14.79 -2.42
CA ALA A 63 -16.62 -15.23 -2.68
C ALA A 63 -16.79 -15.78 -4.12
N GLU A 64 -16.01 -15.28 -5.07
CA GLU A 64 -16.00 -15.74 -6.47
C GLU A 64 -15.05 -16.94 -6.71
N GLY A 65 -14.32 -17.40 -5.71
CA GLY A 65 -13.31 -18.46 -5.85
C GLY A 65 -12.08 -18.07 -6.67
N ARG A 66 -11.79 -16.77 -6.76
CA ARG A 66 -10.68 -16.18 -7.52
C ARG A 66 -9.46 -15.85 -6.67
N LEU A 67 -9.53 -16.04 -5.36
CA LEU A 67 -8.43 -15.73 -4.43
C LEU A 67 -7.41 -16.87 -4.41
N VAL A 68 -6.85 -17.14 -5.57
CA VAL A 68 -5.87 -18.22 -5.79
C VAL A 68 -4.69 -17.70 -6.61
N THR A 69 -3.51 -18.27 -6.38
CA THR A 69 -2.32 -18.00 -7.18
C THR A 69 -2.45 -18.55 -8.59
N ALA A 70 -1.51 -18.21 -9.46
CA ALA A 70 -1.40 -18.82 -10.79
C ALA A 70 -1.22 -20.35 -10.75
N SER A 71 -0.70 -20.92 -9.65
CA SER A 71 -0.60 -22.36 -9.39
C SER A 71 -1.87 -22.99 -8.83
N GLY A 72 -2.91 -22.18 -8.52
CA GLY A 72 -4.21 -22.64 -7.98
C GLY A 72 -4.25 -22.80 -6.47
N GLU A 73 -3.27 -22.29 -5.75
CA GLU A 73 -3.22 -22.33 -4.30
C GLU A 73 -3.99 -21.13 -3.69
N GLU A 74 -4.78 -21.38 -2.65
CA GLU A 74 -5.49 -20.31 -1.93
C GLU A 74 -4.50 -19.33 -1.29
N VAL A 75 -4.85 -18.04 -1.33
CA VAL A 75 -4.05 -16.95 -0.78
C VAL A 75 -4.78 -16.29 0.38
N GLU A 76 -4.05 -15.99 1.45
CA GLU A 76 -4.51 -15.15 2.55
C GLU A 76 -3.87 -13.76 2.47
N PHE A 77 -4.64 -12.74 2.86
CA PHE A 77 -4.13 -11.38 3.02
C PHE A 77 -4.23 -10.89 4.46
N VAL A 78 -3.18 -10.24 4.94
CA VAL A 78 -3.19 -9.37 6.13
C VAL A 78 -3.04 -7.94 5.63
N ILE A 79 -4.00 -7.10 5.92
CA ILE A 79 -4.09 -5.75 5.40
C ILE A 79 -4.14 -4.78 6.57
N ASP A 80 -3.33 -3.72 6.50
CA ASP A 80 -3.33 -2.66 7.49
C ASP A 80 -2.99 -1.32 6.86
N SER A 81 -3.12 -0.24 7.62
CA SER A 81 -2.70 1.07 7.18
C SER A 81 -2.06 1.90 8.30
N ALA A 82 -1.14 2.79 7.92
CA ALA A 82 -0.43 3.64 8.85
C ALA A 82 -0.17 5.04 8.26
N GLY A 83 0.33 5.95 9.10
CA GLY A 83 0.75 7.28 8.68
C GLY A 83 2.23 7.52 8.96
N THR A 84 2.89 8.31 8.10
CA THR A 84 4.25 8.78 8.39
C THR A 84 4.26 9.83 9.51
N TYR A 85 3.11 10.48 9.78
CA TYR A 85 2.89 11.41 10.88
C TYR A 85 1.94 10.82 11.92
N GLY A 86 2.28 10.93 13.19
CA GLY A 86 1.54 10.30 14.29
C GLY A 86 0.51 11.20 15.00
N GLY A 87 0.25 12.42 14.51
CA GLY A 87 -0.61 13.38 15.18
C GLY A 87 -2.10 13.01 15.25
N HIS A 88 -2.50 12.03 14.45
CA HIS A 88 -3.87 11.50 14.41
C HIS A 88 -4.02 10.11 15.06
N ALA A 89 -3.01 9.65 15.81
CA ALA A 89 -3.05 8.32 16.39
C ALA A 89 -4.30 8.08 17.25
N GLY A 90 -5.06 7.03 16.93
CA GLY A 90 -6.33 6.68 17.57
C GLY A 90 -7.57 7.32 16.92
N ASP A 91 -7.41 8.31 16.03
CA ASP A 91 -8.53 8.96 15.34
C ASP A 91 -9.20 8.00 14.34
N MET A 92 -10.49 8.22 14.11
CA MET A 92 -11.21 7.64 12.97
C MET A 92 -10.77 8.30 11.67
N PRO A 93 -10.96 7.67 10.50
CA PRO A 93 -10.78 8.33 9.23
C PRO A 93 -11.62 9.62 9.13
N ASP A 94 -11.11 10.59 8.36
CA ASP A 94 -11.77 11.88 8.12
C ASP A 94 -13.26 11.68 7.77
N SER A 95 -14.12 12.48 8.38
CA SER A 95 -15.58 12.34 8.24
C SER A 95 -16.04 12.49 6.77
N ARG A 96 -15.34 13.32 5.98
CA ARG A 96 -15.62 13.54 4.57
C ARG A 96 -15.23 12.30 3.74
N MET A 97 -14.07 11.69 4.06
CA MET A 97 -13.64 10.44 3.42
C MET A 97 -14.59 9.29 3.78
N ARG A 98 -15.01 9.18 5.04
CA ARG A 98 -16.02 8.19 5.45
C ARG A 98 -17.36 8.38 4.74
N ALA A 99 -17.80 9.64 4.60
CA ALA A 99 -19.05 9.95 3.88
C ALA A 99 -18.96 9.65 2.38
N ALA A 100 -17.80 9.93 1.75
CA ALA A 100 -17.56 9.57 0.35
C ALA A 100 -17.53 8.05 0.15
N GLY A 101 -16.82 7.31 1.00
CA GLY A 101 -16.79 5.85 0.97
C GLY A 101 -18.16 5.21 1.20
N ALA A 102 -18.93 5.74 2.16
CA ALA A 102 -20.28 5.21 2.44
C ALA A 102 -21.23 5.31 1.23
N ARG A 103 -21.11 6.33 0.39
CA ARG A 103 -21.89 6.43 -0.87
C ARG A 103 -21.54 5.33 -1.88
N ARG A 104 -20.37 4.73 -1.75
CA ARG A 104 -19.87 3.62 -2.59
C ARG A 104 -19.99 2.25 -1.90
N GLY A 105 -20.58 2.21 -0.69
CA GLY A 105 -20.79 0.96 0.06
C GLY A 105 -19.64 0.61 1.01
N TYR A 106 -18.60 1.44 1.14
CA TYR A 106 -17.50 1.18 2.06
C TYR A 106 -17.78 1.70 3.48
N THR A 107 -17.25 1.00 4.48
CA THR A 107 -17.30 1.42 5.88
C THR A 107 -15.90 1.51 6.43
N PHE A 108 -15.34 2.73 6.49
CA PHE A 108 -13.97 2.96 6.96
C PHE A 108 -13.93 3.09 8.49
N THR A 109 -13.44 2.07 9.18
CA THR A 109 -13.44 1.95 10.66
C THR A 109 -12.04 1.90 11.27
N HIS A 110 -10.99 1.84 10.45
CA HIS A 110 -9.61 1.77 10.92
C HIS A 110 -9.28 2.90 11.91
N ARG A 111 -8.43 2.61 12.89
CA ARG A 111 -7.90 3.63 13.81
C ARG A 111 -6.50 4.03 13.37
N SER A 112 -6.30 5.32 13.15
CA SER A 112 -5.01 5.86 12.73
C SER A 112 -3.88 5.42 13.67
N ARG A 113 -2.78 4.98 13.08
CA ARG A 113 -1.53 4.70 13.78
C ARG A 113 -0.33 5.23 13.01
N LYS A 114 0.77 5.47 13.71
CA LYS A 114 2.03 5.82 13.06
C LYS A 114 2.72 4.54 12.57
N VAL A 115 3.40 4.64 11.42
CA VAL A 115 4.31 3.59 10.94
C VAL A 115 5.48 3.41 11.90
N ARG A 116 5.92 2.18 12.12
CA ARG A 116 7.01 1.77 13.00
C ARG A 116 8.10 1.07 12.20
N SER A 117 9.31 0.98 12.75
CA SER A 117 10.42 0.24 12.13
C SER A 117 10.09 -1.24 11.94
N ASP A 118 9.35 -1.84 12.88
CA ASP A 118 8.97 -3.25 12.82
C ASP A 118 8.03 -3.56 11.65
N ASP A 119 7.27 -2.57 11.17
CA ASP A 119 6.39 -2.73 10.01
C ASP A 119 7.17 -3.16 8.75
N PHE A 120 8.47 -2.80 8.63
CA PHE A 120 9.31 -3.22 7.50
C PHE A 120 9.75 -4.68 7.56
N GLU A 121 9.63 -5.33 8.70
CA GLU A 121 9.83 -6.77 8.87
C GLU A 121 8.50 -7.52 8.81
N ASP A 122 7.43 -6.89 9.35
CA ASP A 122 6.12 -7.47 9.49
C ASP A 122 5.33 -7.54 8.17
N PHE A 123 5.55 -6.60 7.22
CA PHE A 123 4.81 -6.50 5.96
C PHE A 123 5.69 -6.83 4.76
N ASP A 124 5.12 -7.58 3.80
CA ASP A 124 5.81 -7.97 2.56
C ASP A 124 5.82 -6.82 1.55
N LEU A 125 4.78 -5.97 1.57
CA LEU A 125 4.62 -4.83 0.68
C LEU A 125 4.10 -3.61 1.44
N ILE A 126 4.76 -2.46 1.26
CA ILE A 126 4.40 -1.18 1.88
C ILE A 126 4.13 -0.16 0.77
N LEU A 127 2.89 0.34 0.66
CA LEU A 127 2.45 1.19 -0.43
C LEU A 127 2.34 2.65 0.01
N ALA A 128 3.23 3.48 -0.52
CA ALA A 128 3.26 4.93 -0.32
C ALA A 128 2.27 5.64 -1.26
N MET A 129 1.50 6.60 -0.75
CA MET A 129 0.52 7.36 -1.54
C MET A 129 1.14 8.46 -2.38
N ASP A 130 2.26 9.03 -1.96
CA ASP A 130 3.00 10.09 -2.64
C ASP A 130 4.51 9.95 -2.43
N ASP A 131 5.29 10.80 -3.13
CA ASP A 131 6.74 10.77 -3.07
C ASP A 131 7.27 11.16 -1.68
N GLU A 132 6.61 12.08 -0.96
CA GLU A 132 7.01 12.45 0.40
C GLU A 132 6.84 11.27 1.36
N ASN A 133 5.73 10.52 1.24
CA ASN A 133 5.53 9.30 2.02
C ASN A 133 6.59 8.24 1.68
N TYR A 134 6.89 8.05 0.39
CA TYR A 134 7.92 7.13 -0.07
C TYR A 134 9.31 7.47 0.51
N GLU A 135 9.73 8.73 0.42
CA GLU A 135 11.01 9.17 0.98
C GLU A 135 11.09 8.99 2.50
N ARG A 136 10.01 9.35 3.22
CA ARG A 136 9.96 9.17 4.69
C ARG A 136 10.05 7.71 5.09
N LEU A 137 9.38 6.82 4.37
CA LEU A 137 9.44 5.37 4.58
C LEU A 137 10.85 4.85 4.29
N SER A 138 11.45 5.23 3.17
CA SER A 138 12.82 4.81 2.79
C SER A 138 13.86 5.23 3.83
N ARG A 139 13.69 6.39 4.46
CA ARG A 139 14.57 6.85 5.55
C ARG A 139 14.31 6.14 6.89
N LEU A 140 13.09 5.66 7.10
CA LEU A 140 12.70 4.96 8.33
C LEU A 140 13.07 3.48 8.30
N ALA A 141 13.14 2.89 7.12
CA ALA A 141 13.47 1.49 6.93
C ALA A 141 14.82 1.13 7.58
N PRO A 142 14.89 0.08 8.41
CA PRO A 142 16.11 -0.27 9.14
C PRO A 142 17.17 -0.94 8.25
N THR A 143 16.76 -1.52 7.12
CA THR A 143 17.61 -2.28 6.20
C THR A 143 17.31 -1.94 4.73
N ILE A 144 18.18 -2.37 3.83
CA ILE A 144 17.98 -2.23 2.38
C ILE A 144 16.75 -3.04 1.94
N GLU A 145 16.60 -4.25 2.44
CA GLU A 145 15.46 -5.12 2.16
C GLU A 145 14.14 -4.45 2.59
N GLY A 146 14.15 -3.72 3.71
CA GLY A 146 13.00 -2.93 4.15
C GLY A 146 12.67 -1.79 3.17
N VAL A 147 13.66 -1.15 2.55
CA VAL A 147 13.43 -0.14 1.49
C VAL A 147 12.86 -0.78 0.24
N GLU A 148 13.35 -1.96 -0.15
CA GLU A 148 12.88 -2.69 -1.34
C GLU A 148 11.41 -3.12 -1.24
N ARG A 149 10.84 -3.21 -0.03
CA ARG A 149 9.42 -3.50 0.21
C ARG A 149 8.52 -2.27 0.02
N VAL A 150 9.10 -1.08 -0.15
CA VAL A 150 8.32 0.15 -0.31
C VAL A 150 8.10 0.44 -1.80
N GLU A 151 6.84 0.47 -2.19
CA GLU A 151 6.42 0.82 -3.55
C GLU A 151 5.45 2.01 -3.54
N ARG A 152 5.18 2.58 -4.71
CA ARG A 152 4.23 3.68 -4.87
C ARG A 152 2.87 3.15 -5.30
N MET A 153 1.81 3.56 -4.63
CA MET A 153 0.44 3.20 -5.01
C MET A 153 0.12 3.61 -6.45
N ILE A 154 0.70 4.72 -6.93
CA ILE A 154 0.48 5.23 -8.29
C ILE A 154 0.96 4.25 -9.38
N ASP A 155 1.95 3.40 -9.11
CA ASP A 155 2.48 2.43 -10.07
C ASP A 155 1.45 1.33 -10.42
N TYR A 156 0.39 1.21 -9.62
CA TYR A 156 -0.76 0.33 -9.86
C TYR A 156 -1.96 1.04 -10.50
N ILE A 157 -1.84 2.33 -10.85
CA ILE A 157 -2.91 3.14 -11.44
C ILE A 157 -2.53 3.55 -12.87
N PRO A 158 -2.71 2.67 -13.88
CA PRO A 158 -2.39 2.99 -15.25
C PRO A 158 -3.33 4.06 -15.83
N ASP A 159 -2.90 4.66 -16.93
CA ASP A 159 -3.69 5.62 -17.72
C ASP A 159 -4.17 6.84 -16.93
N THR A 160 -3.35 7.30 -15.99
CA THR A 160 -3.60 8.50 -15.21
C THR A 160 -2.60 9.61 -15.58
N ARG A 161 -3.04 10.86 -15.49
CA ARG A 161 -2.16 12.04 -15.60
C ARG A 161 -1.43 12.37 -14.30
N TYR A 162 -1.82 11.71 -13.21
CA TYR A 162 -1.24 11.94 -11.89
C TYR A 162 0.03 11.10 -11.73
N THR A 163 1.00 11.64 -11.00
CA THR A 163 2.26 10.97 -10.65
C THR A 163 2.25 10.47 -9.20
N TYR A 164 1.18 10.73 -8.46
CA TYR A 164 0.95 10.30 -7.07
C TYR A 164 -0.55 10.30 -6.79
N VAL A 165 -0.98 9.70 -5.68
CA VAL A 165 -2.35 9.79 -5.16
C VAL A 165 -2.49 11.10 -4.37
N PRO A 166 -3.24 12.10 -4.86
CA PRO A 166 -3.30 13.42 -4.24
C PRO A 166 -3.90 13.37 -2.83
N ASP A 167 -3.50 14.35 -1.98
CA ASP A 167 -4.10 14.45 -0.65
C ASP A 167 -5.40 15.26 -0.71
N PRO A 168 -6.57 14.65 -0.40
CA PRO A 168 -7.85 15.34 -0.51
C PRO A 168 -8.15 16.24 0.71
N TYR A 169 -7.27 16.30 1.70
CA TYR A 169 -7.58 16.93 3.00
C TYR A 169 -7.99 18.39 2.87
N TYR A 170 -7.32 19.14 1.98
CA TYR A 170 -7.62 20.56 1.71
C TYR A 170 -8.49 20.78 0.47
N GLU A 171 -8.90 19.67 -0.18
CA GLU A 171 -9.74 19.71 -1.37
C GLU A 171 -11.24 19.64 -0.99
N GLY A 172 -12.08 20.04 -1.95
CA GLY A 172 -13.52 19.89 -1.83
C GLY A 172 -13.98 18.43 -2.03
N HIS A 173 -15.28 18.24 -2.12
CA HIS A 173 -15.90 16.92 -2.32
C HIS A 173 -15.28 16.15 -3.50
N GLU A 174 -14.99 16.82 -4.62
CA GLU A 174 -14.41 16.20 -5.83
C GLU A 174 -13.02 15.59 -5.58
N GLY A 175 -12.23 16.16 -4.68
CA GLY A 175 -10.92 15.59 -4.31
C GLY A 175 -11.05 14.23 -3.62
N PHE A 176 -12.04 14.05 -2.76
CA PHE A 176 -12.30 12.76 -2.12
C PHE A 176 -12.79 11.71 -3.12
N GLU A 177 -13.67 12.09 -4.05
CA GLU A 177 -14.16 11.19 -5.10
C GLU A 177 -13.02 10.76 -6.05
N LEU A 178 -12.19 11.72 -6.48
CA LEU A 178 -11.00 11.42 -7.30
C LEU A 178 -10.08 10.39 -6.63
N VAL A 179 -9.80 10.57 -5.34
CA VAL A 179 -8.93 9.65 -4.59
C VAL A 179 -9.57 8.26 -4.52
N LEU A 180 -10.88 8.16 -4.28
CA LEU A 180 -11.56 6.87 -4.26
C LEU A 180 -11.52 6.19 -5.64
N ASP A 181 -11.77 6.93 -6.76
CA ASP A 181 -11.65 6.40 -8.13
C ASP A 181 -10.24 5.82 -8.39
N MET A 182 -9.21 6.56 -7.97
CA MET A 182 -7.83 6.12 -8.11
C MET A 182 -7.54 4.86 -7.29
N LEU A 183 -7.98 4.84 -6.03
CA LEU A 183 -7.71 3.72 -5.12
C LEU A 183 -8.48 2.45 -5.51
N GLU A 184 -9.74 2.56 -5.96
CA GLU A 184 -10.50 1.41 -6.47
C GLU A 184 -9.79 0.75 -7.66
N LYS A 185 -9.31 1.56 -8.60
CA LYS A 185 -8.55 1.06 -9.75
C LYS A 185 -7.20 0.46 -9.32
N GLY A 186 -6.45 1.18 -8.49
CA GLY A 186 -5.13 0.77 -8.04
C GLY A 186 -5.16 -0.50 -7.18
N CYS A 187 -6.10 -0.60 -6.25
CA CYS A 187 -6.25 -1.78 -5.40
C CYS A 187 -6.62 -3.03 -6.22
N ARG A 188 -7.50 -2.90 -7.23
CA ARG A 188 -7.85 -4.01 -8.11
C ARG A 188 -6.63 -4.49 -8.91
N ASN A 189 -5.90 -3.58 -9.54
CA ASN A 189 -4.69 -3.93 -10.30
C ASN A 189 -3.58 -4.51 -9.41
N LEU A 190 -3.45 -4.01 -8.19
CA LEU A 190 -2.54 -4.58 -7.19
C LEU A 190 -2.92 -6.03 -6.88
N LEU A 191 -4.18 -6.30 -6.56
CA LEU A 191 -4.65 -7.64 -6.24
C LEU A 191 -4.44 -8.59 -7.42
N ASP A 192 -4.84 -8.17 -8.63
CA ASP A 192 -4.64 -8.97 -9.85
C ASP A 192 -3.15 -9.28 -10.09
N LYS A 193 -2.25 -8.31 -9.88
CA LYS A 193 -0.80 -8.52 -10.01
C LYS A 193 -0.29 -9.52 -8.98
N LEU A 194 -0.65 -9.38 -7.70
CA LEU A 194 -0.20 -10.27 -6.63
C LEU A 194 -0.68 -11.72 -6.83
N LEU A 195 -1.87 -11.92 -7.41
CA LEU A 195 -2.38 -13.26 -7.72
C LEU A 195 -1.78 -13.86 -9.01
N ALA A 196 -1.32 -13.02 -9.93
CA ALA A 196 -0.69 -13.48 -11.19
C ALA A 196 0.77 -13.92 -11.02
N GLU A 197 1.44 -13.48 -9.95
CA GLU A 197 2.84 -13.87 -9.70
C GLU A 197 2.91 -15.33 -9.22
N PRO A 198 3.80 -16.16 -9.81
CA PRO A 198 4.01 -17.50 -9.30
C PRO A 198 4.61 -17.43 -7.88
N VAL A 199 4.06 -18.21 -6.96
CA VAL A 199 4.68 -18.46 -5.65
C VAL A 199 6.09 -18.97 -5.89
N GLY A 200 7.10 -18.26 -5.43
CA GLY A 200 8.49 -18.65 -5.63
C GLY A 200 8.73 -20.04 -5.07
N LEU A 201 9.00 -20.99 -5.95
CA LEU A 201 9.58 -22.26 -5.53
C LEU A 201 10.99 -21.94 -5.03
N ALA A 202 11.20 -22.04 -3.73
CA ALA A 202 12.55 -22.11 -3.17
C ALA A 202 13.20 -23.39 -3.70
N GLU A 203 14.26 -23.25 -4.52
CA GLU A 203 15.19 -24.32 -4.83
C GLU A 203 16.17 -24.53 -3.67
#